data_59e3cacad661203b1e63ba9ea6af5c40
#
_entry.id   59e3cacad661203b1e63ba9ea6af5c40
#
_cell.length_a   1.000
_cell.length_b   1.000
_cell.length_c   1.000
_cell.angle_alpha   90.00
_cell.angle_beta   90.00
_cell.angle_gamma   90.00
#
_symmetry.space_group_name_H-M   'P 1'
#
loop_
_entity.id
_entity.type
_entity.pdbx_description
1 polymer ?
#
loop_
_entity_poly.entity_id
_entity_poly.type
_entity_poly.pdbx_seq_one_letter_code
_entity_poly.pdbx_strand_id
1 'polypeptide(L)'
;MSANLKDQDLLITEEEYLKGELASEIKHEYIDGYVYAMAGASKNHERIAGNIYLAFGIHLKKTPCEPFASDLKIKVGSNFFYPDVMVVCEDKTQSEYYTESPVILVEVLSKSSRRMDEKVKRMAYQTIPTLKEYVLIEQHIVDVEVCRRSEGWVSNHYFLGEEVTFESIALTVSVEEIYARVDNEDVRTYFEEKAALTKEKTD
;
A
#
# COMPACT_ATOMS: atom_id res chain seq x y z
N MET A 1 -36.92 -19.12 -16.76
CA MET A 1 -36.86 -18.97 -15.30
C MET A 1 -35.43 -19.27 -14.89
N SER A 2 -34.63 -18.22 -14.73
CA SER A 2 -33.22 -18.33 -14.34
C SER A 2 -33.17 -18.32 -12.82
N ALA A 3 -32.80 -19.43 -12.22
CA ALA A 3 -32.58 -19.50 -10.77
C ALA A 3 -31.33 -18.68 -10.45
N ASN A 4 -31.51 -17.54 -9.79
CA ASN A 4 -30.44 -16.86 -9.06
C ASN A 4 -30.00 -17.82 -7.93
N LEU A 5 -28.94 -18.55 -8.17
CA LEU A 5 -28.13 -19.11 -7.09
C LEU A 5 -27.52 -17.89 -6.39
N LYS A 6 -28.10 -17.46 -5.28
CA LYS A 6 -27.38 -16.69 -4.28
C LYS A 6 -26.20 -17.57 -3.88
N ASP A 7 -24.99 -17.15 -4.21
CA ASP A 7 -23.79 -17.65 -3.54
C ASP A 7 -24.07 -17.51 -2.05
N GLN A 8 -24.24 -18.63 -1.36
CA GLN A 8 -24.22 -18.65 0.08
C GLN A 8 -22.78 -18.29 0.42
N ASP A 9 -22.59 -17.11 1.04
CA ASP A 9 -21.32 -16.69 1.60
C ASP A 9 -20.89 -17.77 2.61
N LEU A 10 -20.13 -18.75 2.14
CA LEU A 10 -19.59 -19.81 2.98
C LEU A 10 -18.43 -19.20 3.77
N LEU A 11 -18.63 -19.05 5.07
CA LEU A 11 -17.53 -18.76 5.98
C LEU A 11 -16.54 -19.92 5.93
N ILE A 12 -15.27 -19.61 5.69
CA ILE A 12 -14.19 -20.57 5.74
C ILE A 12 -13.24 -20.26 6.90
N THR A 13 -12.51 -21.26 7.34
CA THR A 13 -11.49 -21.09 8.39
C THR A 13 -10.20 -20.49 7.82
N GLU A 14 -9.36 -19.93 8.70
CA GLU A 14 -8.01 -19.46 8.33
C GLU A 14 -7.19 -20.58 7.64
N GLU A 15 -7.27 -21.81 8.14
CA GLU A 15 -6.53 -22.96 7.60
C GLU A 15 -6.99 -23.29 6.18
N GLU A 16 -8.31 -23.32 5.96
CA GLU A 16 -8.89 -23.54 4.63
C GLU A 16 -8.49 -22.44 3.65
N TYR A 17 -8.53 -21.15 4.09
CA TYR A 17 -8.07 -20.03 3.29
C TYR A 17 -6.60 -20.17 2.91
N LEU A 18 -5.70 -20.35 3.89
CA LEU A 18 -4.26 -20.45 3.64
C LEU A 18 -3.93 -21.61 2.68
N LYS A 19 -4.58 -22.75 2.85
CA LYS A 19 -4.41 -23.89 1.96
C LYS A 19 -4.94 -23.64 0.56
N GLY A 20 -6.12 -22.98 0.46
CA GLY A 20 -6.73 -22.63 -0.82
C GLY A 20 -5.90 -21.59 -1.57
N GLU A 21 -5.39 -20.57 -0.86
CA GLU A 21 -4.61 -19.48 -1.44
C GLU A 21 -3.28 -19.95 -2.04
N LEU A 22 -2.63 -20.97 -1.45
CA LEU A 22 -1.42 -21.57 -2.01
C LEU A 22 -1.65 -22.29 -3.34
N ALA A 23 -2.87 -22.70 -3.62
CA ALA A 23 -3.25 -23.38 -4.85
C ALA A 23 -3.97 -22.46 -5.86
N SER A 24 -4.26 -21.23 -5.47
CA SER A 24 -5.02 -20.30 -6.29
C SER A 24 -4.15 -19.60 -7.33
N GLU A 25 -4.69 -19.39 -8.54
CA GLU A 25 -4.06 -18.58 -9.59
C GLU A 25 -4.29 -17.08 -9.42
N ILE A 26 -5.24 -16.68 -8.55
CA ILE A 26 -5.54 -15.29 -8.23
C ILE A 26 -5.44 -15.07 -6.74
N LYS A 27 -5.03 -13.87 -6.34
CA LYS A 27 -4.91 -13.49 -4.93
C LYS A 27 -6.27 -13.16 -4.33
N HIS A 28 -6.46 -13.53 -3.07
CA HIS A 28 -7.63 -13.19 -2.30
C HIS A 28 -7.25 -12.65 -0.92
N GLU A 29 -7.93 -11.62 -0.49
CA GLU A 29 -7.92 -11.21 0.91
C GLU A 29 -8.94 -12.02 1.71
N TYR A 30 -8.66 -12.27 2.98
CA TYR A 30 -9.53 -13.00 3.89
C TYR A 30 -9.91 -12.11 5.06
N ILE A 31 -11.21 -11.85 5.22
CA ILE A 31 -11.73 -10.91 6.21
C ILE A 31 -12.96 -11.54 6.88
N ASP A 32 -12.88 -11.77 8.18
CA ASP A 32 -13.98 -12.28 9.02
C ASP A 32 -14.64 -13.57 8.45
N GLY A 33 -13.83 -14.46 7.87
CA GLY A 33 -14.30 -15.72 7.29
C GLY A 33 -14.71 -15.64 5.82
N TYR A 34 -14.66 -14.47 5.20
CA TYR A 34 -14.99 -14.25 3.80
C TYR A 34 -13.73 -14.07 2.95
N VAL A 35 -13.80 -14.54 1.71
CA VAL A 35 -12.71 -14.46 0.73
C VAL A 35 -13.07 -13.44 -0.36
N TYR A 36 -12.17 -12.49 -0.59
CA TYR A 36 -12.35 -11.40 -1.55
C TYR A 36 -11.28 -11.46 -2.63
N ALA A 37 -11.66 -11.75 -3.86
CA ALA A 37 -10.73 -11.76 -4.99
C ALA A 37 -10.17 -10.36 -5.26
N MET A 38 -8.85 -10.29 -5.46
CA MET A 38 -8.18 -9.04 -5.81
C MET A 38 -8.28 -8.80 -7.31
N ALA A 39 -8.53 -7.54 -7.68
CA ALA A 39 -8.51 -7.10 -9.08
C ALA A 39 -7.07 -6.83 -9.54
N GLY A 40 -6.85 -6.85 -10.86
CA GLY A 40 -5.59 -6.42 -11.45
C GLY A 40 -5.36 -4.92 -11.29
N ALA A 41 -4.10 -4.50 -11.26
CA ALA A 41 -3.67 -3.13 -11.07
C ALA A 41 -3.50 -2.35 -12.40
N SER A 42 -3.65 -1.03 -12.35
CA SER A 42 -3.35 -0.14 -13.48
C SER A 42 -1.84 0.14 -13.59
N LYS A 43 -1.38 0.64 -14.75
CA LYS A 43 0.01 1.06 -14.92
C LYS A 43 0.44 2.15 -13.92
N ASN A 44 -0.44 3.07 -13.55
CA ASN A 44 -0.12 4.12 -12.58
C ASN A 44 0.01 3.56 -11.17
N HIS A 45 -0.88 2.64 -10.81
CA HIS A 45 -0.80 1.91 -9.54
C HIS A 45 0.56 1.18 -9.41
N GLU A 46 0.93 0.37 -10.42
CA GLU A 46 2.20 -0.36 -10.45
C GLU A 46 3.42 0.56 -10.43
N ARG A 47 3.36 1.75 -11.07
CA ARG A 47 4.45 2.73 -11.03
C ARG A 47 4.64 3.29 -9.63
N ILE A 48 3.56 3.69 -8.96
CA ILE A 48 3.61 4.25 -7.60
C ILE A 48 4.15 3.20 -6.62
N ALA A 49 3.56 1.99 -6.61
CA ALA A 49 4.00 0.90 -5.76
C ALA A 49 5.47 0.54 -6.02
N GLY A 50 5.86 0.46 -7.30
CA GLY A 50 7.24 0.18 -7.70
C GLY A 50 8.23 1.27 -7.30
N ASN A 51 7.86 2.55 -7.41
CA ASN A 51 8.72 3.68 -7.02
C ASN A 51 8.99 3.66 -5.50
N ILE A 52 7.95 3.45 -4.69
CA ILE A 52 8.08 3.33 -3.23
C ILE A 52 8.89 2.10 -2.85
N TYR A 53 8.60 0.95 -3.45
CA TYR A 53 9.35 -0.29 -3.19
C TYR A 53 10.85 -0.12 -3.50
N LEU A 54 11.17 0.51 -4.62
CA LEU A 54 12.55 0.78 -5.04
C LEU A 54 13.25 1.73 -4.06
N ALA A 55 12.58 2.83 -3.66
CA ALA A 55 13.14 3.79 -2.71
C ALA A 55 13.46 3.10 -1.36
N PHE A 56 12.53 2.31 -0.83
CA PHE A 56 12.74 1.53 0.38
C PHE A 56 13.87 0.51 0.21
N GLY A 57 13.88 -0.25 -0.90
CA GLY A 57 14.87 -1.29 -1.17
C GLY A 57 16.31 -0.75 -1.27
N ILE A 58 16.50 0.41 -1.89
CA ILE A 58 17.80 1.06 -1.97
C ILE A 58 18.27 1.51 -0.58
N HIS A 59 17.38 2.18 0.17
CA HIS A 59 17.68 2.74 1.48
C HIS A 59 17.98 1.65 2.52
N LEU A 60 17.17 0.60 2.55
CA LEU A 60 17.22 -0.43 3.58
C LEU A 60 18.27 -1.52 3.36
N LYS A 61 18.98 -1.52 2.24
CA LYS A 61 19.88 -2.60 1.77
C LYS A 61 20.91 -3.09 2.80
N LYS A 62 21.27 -2.27 3.80
CA LYS A 62 22.27 -2.62 4.83
C LYS A 62 21.70 -2.50 6.25
N THR A 63 20.40 -2.57 6.39
CA THR A 63 19.70 -2.49 7.67
C THR A 63 19.03 -3.83 7.99
N PRO A 64 18.54 -4.05 9.21
CA PRO A 64 17.73 -5.24 9.54
C PRO A 64 16.31 -5.18 9.01
N CYS A 65 15.93 -4.11 8.30
CA CYS A 65 14.61 -3.93 7.71
C CYS A 65 14.64 -4.27 6.22
N GLU A 66 13.58 -4.85 5.71
CA GLU A 66 13.43 -5.13 4.28
C GLU A 66 12.01 -4.78 3.77
N PRO A 67 11.90 -4.32 2.53
CA PRO A 67 10.62 -4.07 1.91
C PRO A 67 10.10 -5.33 1.22
N PHE A 68 8.78 -5.54 1.27
CA PHE A 68 8.05 -6.53 0.50
C PHE A 68 7.03 -5.86 -0.39
N ALA A 69 6.81 -6.44 -1.56
CA ALA A 69 5.76 -6.03 -2.48
C ALA A 69 4.52 -6.94 -2.33
N SER A 70 3.54 -6.69 -3.10
CA SER A 70 2.15 -7.16 -3.10
C SER A 70 1.87 -8.67 -2.97
N ASP A 71 2.88 -9.54 -2.84
CA ASP A 71 2.69 -10.98 -2.77
C ASP A 71 2.85 -11.58 -1.36
N LEU A 72 3.42 -10.83 -0.42
CA LEU A 72 3.48 -11.23 0.97
C LEU A 72 2.27 -10.70 1.74
N LYS A 73 1.54 -11.61 2.40
CA LYS A 73 0.38 -11.23 3.20
C LYS A 73 0.80 -10.61 4.53
N ILE A 74 -0.06 -9.73 5.04
CA ILE A 74 -0.07 -9.33 6.45
C ILE A 74 -1.22 -10.05 7.16
N LYS A 75 -0.94 -10.68 8.30
CA LYS A 75 -1.96 -11.22 9.20
C LYS A 75 -2.29 -10.22 10.29
N VAL A 76 -3.57 -9.93 10.47
CA VAL A 76 -4.08 -9.03 11.51
C VAL A 76 -5.24 -9.70 12.22
N GLY A 77 -5.02 -10.17 13.44
CA GLY A 77 -5.99 -11.04 14.11
C GLY A 77 -6.21 -12.33 13.31
N SER A 78 -7.44 -12.57 12.87
CA SER A 78 -7.79 -13.69 11.96
C SER A 78 -7.76 -13.31 10.48
N ASN A 79 -7.55 -12.04 10.15
CA ASN A 79 -7.65 -11.53 8.80
C ASN A 79 -6.31 -11.54 8.06
N PHE A 80 -6.36 -11.68 6.72
CA PHE A 80 -5.19 -11.64 5.85
C PHE A 80 -5.42 -10.64 4.73
N PHE A 81 -4.45 -9.72 4.55
CA PHE A 81 -4.48 -8.69 3.52
C PHE A 81 -3.19 -8.74 2.69
N TYR A 82 -3.23 -8.17 1.49
CA TYR A 82 -2.07 -7.97 0.63
C TYR A 82 -1.81 -6.47 0.43
N PRO A 83 -1.01 -5.84 1.28
CA PRO A 83 -0.62 -4.46 1.04
C PRO A 83 0.24 -4.34 -0.22
N ASP A 84 0.14 -3.20 -0.92
CA ASP A 84 0.92 -2.99 -2.14
C ASP A 84 2.42 -2.93 -1.86
N VAL A 85 2.83 -2.26 -0.76
CA VAL A 85 4.20 -2.29 -0.24
C VAL A 85 4.17 -2.32 1.28
N MET A 86 5.07 -3.08 1.89
CA MET A 86 5.28 -3.03 3.33
C MET A 86 6.77 -3.07 3.68
N VAL A 87 7.11 -2.57 4.84
CA VAL A 87 8.45 -2.72 5.44
C VAL A 87 8.34 -3.52 6.73
N VAL A 88 9.20 -4.51 6.85
CA VAL A 88 9.30 -5.37 8.04
C VAL A 88 10.70 -5.26 8.61
N CYS A 89 10.81 -5.07 9.93
CA CYS A 89 12.07 -5.04 10.66
C CYS A 89 12.05 -6.13 11.73
N GLU A 90 13.07 -6.99 11.74
CA GLU A 90 13.20 -8.06 12.75
C GLU A 90 11.95 -8.96 12.85
N ASP A 91 11.52 -9.52 11.70
CA ASP A 91 10.36 -10.39 11.64
C ASP A 91 10.55 -11.64 12.53
N LYS A 92 9.58 -11.85 13.43
CA LYS A 92 9.53 -13.03 14.31
C LYS A 92 8.47 -14.02 13.89
N THR A 93 7.76 -13.73 12.81
CA THR A 93 6.74 -14.62 12.25
C THR A 93 7.40 -15.87 11.69
N GLN A 94 6.87 -17.03 12.02
CA GLN A 94 7.43 -18.32 11.55
C GLN A 94 6.94 -18.73 10.17
N SER A 95 6.02 -17.98 9.57
CA SER A 95 5.47 -18.28 8.25
C SER A 95 6.30 -17.62 7.14
N GLU A 96 6.53 -18.33 6.05
CA GLU A 96 7.13 -17.78 4.83
C GLU A 96 6.10 -17.04 3.93
N TYR A 97 4.79 -17.14 4.24
CA TYR A 97 3.71 -16.66 3.39
C TYR A 97 2.96 -15.45 3.94
N TYR A 98 3.25 -15.05 5.17
CA TYR A 98 2.71 -13.85 5.79
C TYR A 98 3.61 -13.36 6.93
N THR A 99 3.47 -12.08 7.27
CA THR A 99 4.06 -11.48 8.47
C THR A 99 2.97 -10.92 9.39
N GLU A 100 3.31 -10.69 10.66
CA GLU A 100 2.46 -10.03 11.66
C GLU A 100 3.13 -8.74 12.20
N SER A 101 4.32 -8.41 11.69
CA SER A 101 5.21 -7.41 12.29
C SER A 101 5.66 -6.29 11.35
N PRO A 102 4.79 -5.71 10.49
CA PRO A 102 5.18 -4.60 9.65
C PRO A 102 5.44 -3.34 10.49
N VAL A 103 6.34 -2.48 10.01
CA VAL A 103 6.56 -1.14 10.56
C VAL A 103 5.97 -0.04 9.67
N ILE A 104 5.87 -0.29 8.36
CA ILE A 104 5.20 0.57 7.38
C ILE A 104 4.28 -0.30 6.51
N LEU A 105 3.08 0.19 6.24
CA LEU A 105 2.17 -0.35 5.24
C LEU A 105 1.78 0.75 4.26
N VAL A 106 1.82 0.44 2.97
CA VAL A 106 1.46 1.37 1.88
C VAL A 106 0.39 0.71 1.00
N GLU A 107 -0.66 1.47 0.72
CA GLU A 107 -1.72 1.09 -0.24
C GLU A 107 -1.83 2.16 -1.31
N VAL A 108 -1.86 1.76 -2.57
CA VAL A 108 -2.12 2.64 -3.70
C VAL A 108 -3.60 2.58 -4.04
N LEU A 109 -4.30 3.66 -3.81
CA LEU A 109 -5.76 3.70 -3.91
C LEU A 109 -6.26 3.53 -5.35
N SER A 110 -7.19 2.60 -5.51
CA SER A 110 -7.98 2.43 -6.73
C SER A 110 -9.46 2.69 -6.47
N LYS A 111 -10.26 2.86 -7.52
CA LYS A 111 -11.71 3.03 -7.36
C LYS A 111 -12.37 1.83 -6.70
N SER A 112 -11.84 0.62 -6.91
CA SER A 112 -12.40 -0.62 -6.38
C SER A 112 -11.94 -0.91 -4.96
N SER A 113 -10.70 -0.59 -4.58
CA SER A 113 -10.13 -0.89 -3.26
C SER A 113 -10.33 0.22 -2.22
N ARG A 114 -10.51 1.49 -2.64
CA ARG A 114 -10.56 2.67 -1.77
C ARG A 114 -11.34 2.48 -0.46
N ARG A 115 -12.59 2.01 -0.54
CA ARG A 115 -13.41 1.83 0.66
C ARG A 115 -12.81 0.81 1.63
N MET A 116 -12.18 -0.24 1.09
CA MET A 116 -11.52 -1.27 1.88
C MET A 116 -10.29 -0.67 2.58
N ASP A 117 -9.44 0.01 1.82
CA ASP A 117 -8.18 0.57 2.30
C ASP A 117 -8.41 1.70 3.32
N GLU A 118 -9.29 2.68 3.00
CA GLU A 118 -9.58 3.82 3.87
C GLU A 118 -10.33 3.46 5.17
N LYS A 119 -11.09 2.37 5.19
CA LYS A 119 -11.95 2.02 6.34
C LYS A 119 -11.55 0.72 7.00
N VAL A 120 -11.68 -0.40 6.28
CA VAL A 120 -11.50 -1.74 6.89
C VAL A 120 -10.03 -1.99 7.21
N LYS A 121 -9.14 -1.82 6.24
CA LYS A 121 -7.70 -2.03 6.44
C LYS A 121 -7.14 -1.00 7.41
N ARG A 122 -7.51 0.29 7.30
CA ARG A 122 -7.06 1.33 8.24
C ARG A 122 -7.36 0.96 9.69
N MET A 123 -8.58 0.54 10.01
CA MET A 123 -8.93 0.13 11.37
C MET A 123 -8.18 -1.13 11.81
N ALA A 124 -8.07 -2.12 10.94
CA ALA A 124 -7.36 -3.35 11.24
C ALA A 124 -5.86 -3.08 11.45
N TYR A 125 -5.22 -2.35 10.55
CA TYR A 125 -3.77 -2.07 10.59
C TYR A 125 -3.36 -1.26 11.81
N GLN A 126 -4.17 -0.31 12.26
CA GLN A 126 -3.89 0.47 13.47
C GLN A 126 -3.83 -0.39 14.75
N THR A 127 -4.37 -1.62 14.73
CA THR A 127 -4.26 -2.56 15.86
C THR A 127 -2.92 -3.28 15.92
N ILE A 128 -2.12 -3.29 14.84
CA ILE A 128 -0.83 -3.98 14.76
C ILE A 128 0.18 -3.26 15.66
N PRO A 129 0.75 -3.91 16.71
CA PRO A 129 1.61 -3.23 17.67
C PRO A 129 2.89 -2.63 17.05
N THR A 130 3.45 -3.29 16.06
CA THR A 130 4.72 -2.89 15.40
C THR A 130 4.53 -1.79 14.36
N LEU A 131 3.32 -1.62 13.82
CA LEU A 131 3.05 -0.64 12.78
C LEU A 131 3.25 0.78 13.30
N LYS A 132 4.04 1.56 12.60
CA LYS A 132 4.34 2.96 12.90
C LYS A 132 3.72 3.92 11.91
N GLU A 133 3.64 3.53 10.64
CA GLU A 133 3.15 4.38 9.55
C GLU A 133 2.23 3.60 8.62
N TYR A 134 1.07 4.19 8.32
CA TYR A 134 0.15 3.73 7.28
C TYR A 134 0.01 4.81 6.23
N VAL A 135 0.28 4.46 4.98
CA VAL A 135 0.37 5.40 3.85
C VAL A 135 -0.64 5.02 2.79
N LEU A 136 -1.39 6.00 2.33
CA LEU A 136 -2.35 5.88 1.24
C LEU A 136 -1.95 6.81 0.11
N ILE A 137 -1.80 6.29 -1.10
CA ILE A 137 -1.32 7.05 -2.26
C ILE A 137 -2.35 7.00 -3.37
N GLU A 138 -2.83 8.17 -3.80
CA GLU A 138 -3.78 8.30 -4.90
C GLU A 138 -3.09 8.09 -6.26
N GLN A 139 -3.73 7.32 -7.15
CA GLN A 139 -3.19 7.14 -8.51
C GLN A 139 -3.76 8.11 -9.55
N HIS A 140 -4.93 8.68 -9.29
CA HIS A 140 -5.65 9.53 -10.26
C HIS A 140 -5.37 11.01 -10.08
N ILE A 141 -5.04 11.42 -8.88
CA ILE A 141 -4.58 12.77 -8.49
C ILE A 141 -3.29 12.62 -7.71
N VAL A 142 -2.61 13.72 -7.41
CA VAL A 142 -1.44 13.69 -6.54
C VAL A 142 -1.86 13.99 -5.11
N ASP A 143 -1.87 12.95 -4.30
CA ASP A 143 -2.11 13.03 -2.86
C ASP A 143 -1.46 11.83 -2.18
N VAL A 144 -0.53 12.09 -1.26
CA VAL A 144 0.09 11.09 -0.41
C VAL A 144 -0.34 11.34 1.03
N GLU A 145 -1.25 10.52 1.53
CA GLU A 145 -1.70 10.57 2.92
C GLU A 145 -0.82 9.70 3.79
N VAL A 146 -0.24 10.27 4.84
CA VAL A 146 0.57 9.54 5.83
C VAL A 146 -0.09 9.65 7.20
N CYS A 147 -0.40 8.51 7.79
CA CYS A 147 -0.93 8.38 9.14
C CYS A 147 0.14 7.76 10.05
N ARG A 148 0.62 8.49 11.06
CA ARG A 148 1.66 8.03 11.98
C ARG A 148 1.10 7.69 13.34
N ARG A 149 1.57 6.59 13.91
CA ARG A 149 1.20 6.23 15.29
C ARG A 149 1.66 7.29 16.30
N SER A 150 2.86 7.87 16.10
CA SER A 150 3.42 8.96 16.94
C SER A 150 2.52 10.20 17.00
N GLU A 151 1.70 10.42 15.97
CA GLU A 151 0.77 11.53 15.82
C GLU A 151 -0.70 11.12 16.07
N GLY A 152 -0.93 9.95 16.70
CA GLY A 152 -2.28 9.45 16.98
C GLY A 152 -3.08 9.09 15.72
N TRP A 153 -2.41 8.73 14.62
CA TRP A 153 -2.99 8.36 13.34
C TRP A 153 -3.73 9.50 12.61
N VAL A 154 -3.38 10.75 12.93
CA VAL A 154 -3.89 11.92 12.18
C VAL A 154 -3.32 11.87 10.77
N SER A 155 -4.18 12.17 9.79
CA SER A 155 -3.80 12.23 8.37
C SER A 155 -3.00 13.48 8.07
N ASN A 156 -1.81 13.32 7.48
CA ASN A 156 -1.01 14.37 6.89
C ASN A 156 -0.93 14.13 5.39
N HIS A 157 -1.20 15.16 4.58
CA HIS A 157 -1.23 15.07 3.13
C HIS A 157 -0.05 15.80 2.52
N TYR A 158 0.52 15.22 1.45
CA TYR A 158 1.69 15.75 0.74
C TYR A 158 1.41 15.79 -0.75
N PHE A 159 1.88 16.86 -1.40
CA PHE A 159 1.64 17.16 -2.81
C PHE A 159 2.95 17.40 -3.57
N LEU A 160 2.87 17.57 -4.90
CA LEU A 160 4.05 17.90 -5.72
C LEU A 160 4.74 19.18 -5.20
N GLY A 161 6.06 19.11 -5.11
CA GLY A 161 6.90 20.15 -4.49
C GLY A 161 7.22 19.90 -3.02
N GLU A 162 6.63 18.89 -2.40
CA GLU A 162 6.86 18.50 -1.00
C GLU A 162 7.61 17.18 -0.88
N GLU A 163 8.06 16.89 0.34
CA GLU A 163 8.77 15.66 0.68
C GLU A 163 8.03 14.88 1.75
N VAL A 164 7.98 13.58 1.60
CA VAL A 164 7.42 12.64 2.58
C VAL A 164 8.56 12.03 3.37
N THR A 165 8.54 12.18 4.69
CA THR A 165 9.50 11.51 5.58
C THR A 165 8.84 10.26 6.20
N PHE A 166 9.42 9.10 5.93
CA PHE A 166 9.13 7.83 6.58
C PHE A 166 9.99 7.74 7.85
N GLU A 167 9.45 8.20 8.97
CA GLU A 167 10.19 8.39 10.23
C GLU A 167 10.75 7.07 10.77
N SER A 168 9.98 5.99 10.63
CA SER A 168 10.35 4.67 11.16
C SER A 168 11.60 4.06 10.55
N ILE A 169 11.99 4.52 9.37
CA ILE A 169 13.19 4.09 8.64
C ILE A 169 14.15 5.24 8.31
N ALA A 170 13.86 6.46 8.78
CA ALA A 170 14.65 7.68 8.53
C ALA A 170 14.92 7.93 7.03
N LEU A 171 13.91 7.78 6.19
CA LEU A 171 13.96 8.03 4.75
C LEU A 171 13.05 9.19 4.39
N THR A 172 13.57 10.15 3.62
CA THR A 172 12.78 11.20 2.98
C THR A 172 12.77 11.00 1.48
N VAL A 173 11.59 11.08 0.86
CA VAL A 173 11.35 10.90 -0.58
C VAL A 173 10.51 12.06 -1.08
N SER A 174 10.88 12.67 -2.20
CA SER A 174 10.05 13.70 -2.82
C SER A 174 8.77 13.11 -3.41
N VAL A 175 7.69 13.87 -3.40
CA VAL A 175 6.43 13.43 -4.02
C VAL A 175 6.63 13.20 -5.52
N GLU A 176 7.53 13.96 -6.18
CA GLU A 176 7.91 13.74 -7.58
C GLU A 176 8.55 12.37 -7.82
N GLU A 177 9.35 11.87 -6.88
CA GLU A 177 9.94 10.53 -6.98
C GLU A 177 8.87 9.45 -6.83
N ILE A 178 7.93 9.62 -5.89
CA ILE A 178 6.79 8.71 -5.70
C ILE A 178 5.95 8.64 -6.99
N TYR A 179 5.70 9.77 -7.64
CA TYR A 179 4.93 9.87 -8.88
C TYR A 179 5.76 9.81 -10.16
N ALA A 180 7.01 9.38 -10.09
CA ALA A 180 7.85 9.27 -11.28
C ALA A 180 7.20 8.38 -12.35
N ARG A 181 7.05 8.93 -13.58
CA ARG A 181 6.39 8.30 -14.74
C ARG A 181 4.89 8.03 -14.57
N VAL A 182 4.25 8.49 -13.51
CA VAL A 182 2.80 8.44 -13.37
C VAL A 182 2.17 9.41 -14.36
N ASP A 183 1.12 8.96 -15.04
CA ASP A 183 0.39 9.76 -16.03
C ASP A 183 -0.98 10.13 -15.47
N ASN A 184 -1.06 11.30 -14.84
CA ASN A 184 -2.31 11.95 -14.43
C ASN A 184 -2.24 13.46 -14.70
N GLU A 185 -3.34 14.17 -14.54
CA GLU A 185 -3.45 15.59 -14.87
C GLU A 185 -2.53 16.44 -14.01
N ASP A 186 -2.49 16.21 -12.69
CA ASP A 186 -1.69 16.99 -11.75
C ASP A 186 -0.20 16.91 -12.06
N VAL A 187 0.31 15.70 -12.34
CA VAL A 187 1.72 15.49 -12.71
C VAL A 187 2.07 16.22 -14.01
N ARG A 188 1.20 16.14 -15.03
CA ARG A 188 1.44 16.84 -16.30
C ARG A 188 1.48 18.35 -16.11
N THR A 189 0.46 18.91 -15.46
CA THR A 189 0.35 20.35 -15.20
C THR A 189 1.57 20.87 -14.43
N TYR A 190 1.95 20.19 -13.35
CA TYR A 190 3.10 20.60 -12.54
C TYR A 190 4.40 20.67 -13.34
N PHE A 191 4.70 19.65 -14.16
CA PHE A 191 5.93 19.66 -14.94
C PHE A 191 5.90 20.64 -16.12
N GLU A 192 4.73 20.93 -16.72
CA GLU A 192 4.54 21.96 -17.73
C GLU A 192 4.81 23.36 -17.15
N GLU A 193 4.24 23.67 -15.99
CA GLU A 193 4.46 24.93 -15.27
C GLU A 193 5.92 25.11 -14.86
N LYS A 194 6.55 24.06 -14.33
CA LYS A 194 7.95 24.07 -13.93
C LYS A 194 8.88 24.31 -15.13
N ALA A 195 8.57 23.72 -16.28
CA ALA A 195 9.31 23.94 -17.53
C ALA A 195 9.15 25.37 -18.08
N ALA A 196 7.96 25.96 -17.97
CA ALA A 196 7.70 27.34 -18.37
C ALA A 196 8.52 28.34 -17.52
N LEU A 197 8.48 28.19 -16.19
CA LEU A 197 9.24 29.04 -15.26
C LEU A 197 10.77 28.96 -15.47
N THR A 198 11.26 27.81 -15.91
CA THR A 198 12.69 27.63 -16.18
C THR A 198 13.13 28.37 -17.45
N LYS A 199 12.27 28.43 -18.48
CA LYS A 199 12.53 29.18 -19.72
C LYS A 199 12.55 30.71 -19.49
N GLU A 200 11.62 31.21 -18.70
CA GLU A 200 11.56 32.66 -18.37
C GLU A 200 12.79 33.17 -17.59
N LYS A 201 13.51 32.30 -16.90
CA LYS A 201 14.73 32.65 -16.15
C LYS A 201 16.02 32.59 -16.98
N THR A 202 15.95 32.03 -18.18
CA THR A 202 17.10 31.91 -19.09
C THR A 202 17.12 32.89 -20.24
N ASP A 203 16.05 33.62 -20.44
CA ASP A 203 15.92 34.78 -21.34
C ASP A 203 16.13 36.11 -20.59
#